data_400885c4132d7687a9d027dd44241762
#
_entry.id   400885c4132d7687a9d027dd44241762
#
_cell.length_a   1.000
_cell.length_b   1.000
_cell.length_c   1.000
_cell.angle_alpha   90.00
_cell.angle_beta   90.00
_cell.angle_gamma   90.00
#
_symmetry.space_group_name_H-M   'P 1'
#
loop_
_entity.id
_entity.type
_entity.pdbx_description
1 polymer ?
#
loop_
_entity_poly.entity_id
_entity_poly.type
_entity_poly.pdbx_seq_one_letter_code
_entity_poly.pdbx_strand_id
1 'polypeptide(L)'
;MCKRLALVIALIIAFGIALPVIAADYATVRVLLTDFAASRRIDVGVYGSYSVDSIFTFQRGSDLVISSEQGSLIMYYEGMAYHAGDEIILRRHETAGSRENGLRLQGGLNLFEGDLHLSVQDGFVRPVLHIMTEDYLKGVVPYEMNDSFPIEALKAQAVAARTYALRNLDPSQFYDVVDNTNDQVYRGYDVSNVNAVRAIRETAGVSGMYAGAFALCYYTASNGGQTESPVNVWGGEPVPYLTIKEDPYDIENPESIVKRASVAKNPSDGVVGNSELTQVVKALLQPQLETLGYNPDLATFSILGIMDMQSAEPLYGDSSRVMRFVRMSLRLMAQKRHTVSVDPEVSIFSAAAPTQAPQGPVMPRWDAAREVTVPFTVDVPIFPDVESALQISINQKQNEILRVSDAGESFEVSMQRYGHGVGLSQRGAQQMAQKNDVTYQQILAFYYPGMELKTMETSLPLPTPVSSAFLATPGPVPTATPRPTLMPLTEKPGEGEWIAHVTGVAANSTLNLRALPDMTSDIIMQLYFGQEVLVLERLDSGWLRIKTDVIQGYVMERYVNIVK
;
A
#
# COMPACT_ATOMS: atom_id res chain seq x y z
N MET A 1 19.83 -47.25 -50.76
CA MET A 1 18.72 -46.90 -49.84
C MET A 1 19.01 -45.63 -48.97
N CYS A 2 20.23 -45.37 -48.53
CA CYS A 2 20.53 -44.19 -47.67
C CYS A 2 20.39 -42.79 -48.32
N LYS A 3 20.56 -42.66 -49.64
CA LYS A 3 20.46 -41.32 -50.32
C LYS A 3 19.00 -40.83 -50.51
N ARG A 4 18.01 -41.71 -50.53
CA ARG A 4 16.59 -41.33 -50.62
C ARG A 4 15.97 -40.99 -49.25
N LEU A 5 16.53 -41.52 -48.20
CA LEU A 5 16.08 -41.20 -46.83
C LEU A 5 16.58 -39.82 -46.39
N ALA A 6 17.78 -39.41 -46.79
CA ALA A 6 18.32 -38.10 -46.50
C ALA A 6 17.55 -36.96 -47.23
N LEU A 7 17.01 -37.21 -48.44
CA LEU A 7 16.22 -36.23 -49.18
C LEU A 7 14.83 -36.01 -48.57
N VAL A 8 14.22 -37.08 -48.00
CA VAL A 8 12.92 -36.97 -47.33
C VAL A 8 13.03 -36.25 -45.97
N ILE A 9 14.12 -36.49 -45.23
CA ILE A 9 14.39 -35.75 -43.98
C ILE A 9 14.71 -34.27 -44.23
N ALA A 10 15.44 -33.95 -45.31
CA ALA A 10 15.71 -32.57 -45.71
C ALA A 10 14.44 -31.81 -46.17
N LEU A 11 13.47 -32.50 -46.79
CA LEU A 11 12.20 -31.90 -47.20
C LEU A 11 11.25 -31.69 -46.00
N ILE A 12 11.33 -32.50 -44.96
CA ILE A 12 10.54 -32.33 -43.72
C ILE A 12 11.08 -31.17 -42.89
N ILE A 13 12.40 -30.89 -42.95
CA ILE A 13 13.00 -29.74 -42.26
C ILE A 13 12.73 -28.42 -43.01
N ALA A 14 12.48 -28.48 -44.35
CA ALA A 14 12.18 -27.28 -45.15
C ALA A 14 10.69 -26.83 -45.10
N PHE A 15 9.78 -27.71 -44.68
CA PHE A 15 8.43 -27.33 -44.26
C PHE A 15 8.46 -27.14 -42.74
N GLY A 16 9.15 -26.10 -42.30
CA GLY A 16 8.90 -25.53 -40.99
C GLY A 16 7.41 -25.19 -40.89
N ILE A 17 6.67 -26.00 -40.17
CA ILE A 17 5.35 -25.60 -39.72
C ILE A 17 5.61 -24.31 -38.95
N ALA A 18 5.41 -23.16 -39.57
CA ALA A 18 5.22 -21.92 -38.87
C ALA A 18 3.97 -22.18 -38.03
N LEU A 19 4.16 -22.61 -36.76
CA LEU A 19 3.12 -22.53 -35.77
C LEU A 19 2.65 -21.09 -35.86
N PRO A 20 1.34 -20.83 -36.01
CA PRO A 20 0.86 -19.48 -35.95
C PRO A 20 1.41 -18.91 -34.63
N VAL A 21 2.29 -17.94 -34.73
CA VAL A 21 2.59 -17.05 -33.60
C VAL A 21 1.25 -16.41 -33.34
N ILE A 22 0.55 -16.92 -32.32
CA ILE A 22 -0.64 -16.23 -31.80
C ILE A 22 -0.07 -14.88 -31.39
N ALA A 23 -0.40 -13.85 -32.20
CA ALA A 23 -0.02 -12.48 -31.85
C ALA A 23 -0.56 -12.26 -30.42
N ALA A 24 0.34 -11.92 -29.50
CA ALA A 24 -0.07 -11.68 -28.13
C ALA A 24 -1.14 -10.57 -28.15
N ASP A 25 -2.28 -10.84 -27.56
CA ASP A 25 -3.36 -9.85 -27.43
C ASP A 25 -2.95 -8.84 -26.36
N TYR A 26 -2.44 -7.70 -26.78
CA TYR A 26 -2.10 -6.58 -25.91
C TYR A 26 -3.27 -5.62 -25.69
N ALA A 27 -4.43 -5.91 -26.25
CA ALA A 27 -5.58 -5.05 -26.16
C ALA A 27 -6.33 -5.19 -24.83
N THR A 28 -6.26 -6.34 -24.18
CA THR A 28 -7.07 -6.66 -23.00
C THR A 28 -6.20 -6.99 -21.79
N VAL A 29 -6.54 -6.38 -20.64
CA VAL A 29 -5.98 -6.68 -19.31
C VAL A 29 -7.08 -7.30 -18.44
N ARG A 30 -6.77 -8.37 -17.70
CA ARG A 30 -7.69 -9.02 -16.77
C ARG A 30 -7.36 -8.58 -15.34
N VAL A 31 -8.26 -7.83 -14.72
CA VAL A 31 -8.07 -7.21 -13.41
C VAL A 31 -8.92 -7.92 -12.37
N LEU A 32 -8.29 -8.55 -11.38
CA LEU A 32 -9.02 -9.04 -10.21
C LEU A 32 -9.42 -7.86 -9.32
N LEU A 33 -10.72 -7.67 -9.13
CA LEU A 33 -11.28 -6.61 -8.29
C LEU A 33 -11.34 -7.08 -6.84
N THR A 34 -10.24 -6.88 -6.10
CA THR A 34 -10.05 -7.42 -4.74
C THR A 34 -10.98 -6.81 -3.72
N ASP A 35 -11.38 -5.54 -3.88
CA ASP A 35 -12.31 -4.85 -2.99
C ASP A 35 -13.70 -5.52 -2.98
N PHE A 36 -14.05 -6.29 -4.02
CA PHE A 36 -15.34 -6.97 -4.16
C PHE A 36 -15.23 -8.49 -3.99
N ALA A 37 -14.03 -9.06 -4.03
CA ALA A 37 -13.80 -10.51 -4.04
C ALA A 37 -14.15 -11.25 -2.72
N ALA A 38 -14.32 -10.52 -1.62
CA ALA A 38 -14.72 -11.08 -0.33
C ALA A 38 -16.25 -11.03 -0.10
N SER A 39 -17.04 -10.67 -1.11
CA SER A 39 -18.48 -10.54 -1.00
C SER A 39 -19.20 -11.75 -1.60
N ARG A 40 -20.32 -12.15 -0.98
CA ARG A 40 -21.24 -13.12 -1.56
C ARG A 40 -22.23 -12.48 -2.53
N ARG A 41 -22.24 -11.15 -2.60
CA ARG A 41 -23.19 -10.38 -3.40
C ARG A 41 -22.47 -9.17 -4.01
N ILE A 42 -22.74 -8.93 -5.29
CA ILE A 42 -22.31 -7.74 -6.01
C ILE A 42 -23.54 -7.07 -6.63
N ASP A 43 -23.74 -5.79 -6.32
CA ASP A 43 -24.74 -4.94 -6.93
C ASP A 43 -24.11 -4.24 -8.13
N VAL A 44 -24.75 -4.34 -9.29
CA VAL A 44 -24.25 -3.85 -10.58
C VAL A 44 -25.24 -2.92 -11.22
N GLY A 45 -24.92 -1.63 -11.31
CA GLY A 45 -25.67 -0.66 -12.11
C GLY A 45 -25.09 -0.57 -13.52
N VAL A 46 -25.92 -0.67 -14.54
CA VAL A 46 -25.50 -0.57 -15.95
C VAL A 46 -25.57 0.86 -16.44
N TYR A 47 -24.44 1.39 -16.91
CA TYR A 47 -24.32 2.74 -17.49
C TYR A 47 -23.90 2.69 -18.96
N GLY A 48 -24.37 1.68 -19.69
CA GLY A 48 -24.03 1.43 -21.07
C GLY A 48 -24.95 0.40 -21.71
N SER A 49 -24.38 -0.44 -22.57
CA SER A 49 -25.08 -1.59 -23.19
C SER A 49 -24.31 -2.86 -22.83
N TYR A 50 -24.99 -3.79 -22.18
CA TYR A 50 -24.42 -5.06 -21.72
C TYR A 50 -25.33 -6.23 -22.05
N SER A 51 -24.75 -7.44 -22.13
CA SER A 51 -25.51 -8.68 -22.22
C SER A 51 -24.96 -9.77 -21.32
N VAL A 52 -25.82 -10.71 -20.94
CA VAL A 52 -25.46 -11.97 -20.29
C VAL A 52 -25.94 -13.13 -21.18
N ASP A 53 -25.04 -14.05 -21.51
CA ASP A 53 -25.30 -15.30 -22.26
C ASP A 53 -26.04 -15.11 -23.60
N SER A 54 -25.97 -13.93 -24.21
CA SER A 54 -26.76 -13.56 -25.40
C SER A 54 -28.28 -13.73 -25.21
N ILE A 55 -28.74 -13.95 -23.98
CA ILE A 55 -30.16 -14.11 -23.62
C ILE A 55 -30.72 -12.80 -23.08
N PHE A 56 -29.99 -12.16 -22.17
CA PHE A 56 -30.38 -10.90 -21.54
C PHE A 56 -29.57 -9.73 -22.10
N THR A 57 -30.23 -8.64 -22.36
CA THR A 57 -29.58 -7.37 -22.71
C THR A 57 -30.02 -6.29 -21.73
N PHE A 58 -29.05 -5.53 -21.26
CA PHE A 58 -29.21 -4.48 -20.26
C PHE A 58 -28.82 -3.14 -20.85
N GLN A 59 -29.59 -2.14 -20.60
CA GLN A 59 -29.36 -0.77 -21.05
C GLN A 59 -29.06 0.12 -19.84
N ARG A 60 -28.62 1.34 -20.12
CA ARG A 60 -28.40 2.34 -19.07
C ARG A 60 -29.59 2.46 -18.12
N GLY A 61 -29.33 2.32 -16.82
CA GLY A 61 -30.34 2.37 -15.76
C GLY A 61 -30.87 1.00 -15.33
N SER A 62 -30.37 -0.11 -15.92
CA SER A 62 -30.63 -1.44 -15.38
C SER A 62 -29.79 -1.67 -14.12
N ASP A 63 -30.43 -2.16 -13.06
CA ASP A 63 -29.78 -2.55 -11.81
C ASP A 63 -29.88 -4.06 -11.61
N LEU A 64 -28.75 -4.70 -11.44
CA LEU A 64 -28.61 -6.14 -11.27
C LEU A 64 -28.06 -6.44 -9.88
N VAL A 65 -28.47 -7.58 -9.33
CA VAL A 65 -27.84 -8.16 -8.14
C VAL A 65 -27.35 -9.54 -8.49
N ILE A 66 -26.08 -9.82 -8.24
CA ILE A 66 -25.49 -11.13 -8.47
C ILE A 66 -25.01 -11.67 -7.14
N SER A 67 -25.52 -12.85 -6.75
CA SER A 67 -25.16 -13.49 -5.49
C SER A 67 -24.62 -14.90 -5.70
N SER A 68 -23.73 -15.32 -4.79
CA SER A 68 -23.28 -16.72 -4.69
C SER A 68 -24.14 -17.45 -3.66
N GLU A 69 -24.90 -18.42 -4.12
CA GLU A 69 -25.80 -19.22 -3.30
C GLU A 69 -25.56 -20.70 -3.58
N GLN A 70 -25.31 -21.48 -2.52
CA GLN A 70 -25.05 -22.91 -2.60
C GLN A 70 -23.96 -23.32 -3.63
N GLY A 71 -22.99 -22.44 -3.85
CA GLY A 71 -21.89 -22.70 -4.79
C GLY A 71 -22.18 -22.33 -6.25
N SER A 72 -23.30 -21.70 -6.54
CA SER A 72 -23.68 -21.23 -7.87
C SER A 72 -24.00 -19.73 -7.85
N LEU A 73 -23.90 -19.08 -9.01
CA LEU A 73 -24.27 -17.68 -9.18
C LEU A 73 -25.74 -17.56 -9.58
N ILE A 74 -26.41 -16.64 -8.91
CA ILE A 74 -27.80 -16.25 -9.23
C ILE A 74 -27.81 -14.74 -9.53
N MET A 75 -28.31 -14.38 -10.70
CA MET A 75 -28.53 -13.00 -11.08
C MET A 75 -30.00 -12.62 -10.87
N TYR A 76 -30.24 -11.57 -10.15
CA TYR A 76 -31.56 -10.99 -9.93
C TYR A 76 -31.72 -9.72 -10.77
N TYR A 77 -32.78 -9.65 -11.51
CA TYR A 77 -33.14 -8.50 -12.33
C TYR A 77 -34.68 -8.37 -12.42
N GLU A 78 -35.25 -7.21 -12.11
CA GLU A 78 -36.70 -6.92 -12.19
C GLU A 78 -37.59 -8.01 -11.56
N GLY A 79 -37.18 -8.55 -10.42
CA GLY A 79 -37.93 -9.60 -9.71
C GLY A 79 -37.80 -11.01 -10.28
N MET A 80 -36.99 -11.20 -11.31
CA MET A 80 -36.59 -12.51 -11.82
C MET A 80 -35.27 -12.97 -11.21
N ALA A 81 -35.14 -14.28 -10.99
CA ALA A 81 -33.91 -14.94 -10.60
C ALA A 81 -33.43 -15.82 -11.76
N TYR A 82 -32.22 -15.57 -12.24
CA TYR A 82 -31.56 -16.37 -13.26
C TYR A 82 -30.41 -17.18 -12.64
N HIS A 83 -30.54 -18.50 -12.66
CA HIS A 83 -29.50 -19.42 -12.16
C HIS A 83 -28.47 -19.67 -13.26
N ALA A 84 -27.31 -19.06 -13.14
CA ALA A 84 -26.28 -19.08 -14.17
C ALA A 84 -25.25 -20.20 -14.00
N GLY A 85 -25.27 -20.93 -12.88
CA GLY A 85 -24.23 -21.93 -12.58
C GLY A 85 -22.97 -21.30 -11.98
N ASP A 86 -21.79 -21.69 -12.46
CA ASP A 86 -20.51 -21.33 -11.83
C ASP A 86 -19.93 -20.01 -12.32
N GLU A 87 -20.46 -19.46 -13.42
CA GLU A 87 -19.93 -18.26 -14.08
C GLU A 87 -21.06 -17.39 -14.64
N ILE A 88 -20.85 -16.07 -14.56
CA ILE A 88 -21.64 -15.05 -15.27
C ILE A 88 -20.67 -14.08 -15.95
N ILE A 89 -20.92 -13.79 -17.23
CA ILE A 89 -20.15 -12.76 -17.96
C ILE A 89 -21.11 -11.65 -18.38
N LEU A 90 -20.91 -10.45 -17.80
CA LEU A 90 -21.55 -9.23 -18.30
C LEU A 90 -20.67 -8.67 -19.42
N ARG A 91 -21.10 -8.88 -20.66
CA ARG A 91 -20.35 -8.50 -21.87
C ARG A 91 -20.70 -7.09 -22.31
N ARG A 92 -19.70 -6.22 -22.45
CA ARG A 92 -19.84 -4.83 -22.88
C ARG A 92 -20.05 -4.76 -24.40
N HIS A 93 -20.96 -3.90 -24.83
CA HIS A 93 -21.26 -3.65 -26.25
C HIS A 93 -21.08 -2.18 -26.61
N GLU A 94 -20.94 -1.91 -27.91
CA GLU A 94 -20.91 -0.54 -28.43
C GLU A 94 -22.19 0.21 -28.09
N THR A 95 -22.09 1.51 -27.78
CA THR A 95 -23.23 2.38 -27.50
C THR A 95 -23.22 3.58 -28.43
N ALA A 96 -24.34 3.84 -29.09
CA ALA A 96 -24.48 5.00 -29.95
C ALA A 96 -24.54 6.30 -29.11
N GLY A 97 -23.59 7.22 -29.36
CA GLY A 97 -23.64 8.59 -28.83
C GLY A 97 -23.45 8.78 -27.33
N SER A 98 -23.15 7.74 -26.58
CA SER A 98 -22.87 7.84 -25.14
C SER A 98 -21.36 7.99 -24.85
N ARG A 99 -21.01 8.92 -23.96
CA ARG A 99 -19.64 9.07 -23.46
C ARG A 99 -19.30 8.07 -22.35
N GLU A 100 -20.30 7.54 -21.67
CA GLU A 100 -20.19 6.61 -20.58
C GLU A 100 -20.71 5.25 -21.00
N ASN A 101 -19.87 4.22 -20.93
CA ASN A 101 -20.25 2.85 -21.29
C ASN A 101 -19.51 1.88 -20.35
N GLY A 102 -20.05 1.67 -19.16
CA GLY A 102 -19.44 0.86 -18.13
C GLY A 102 -20.44 0.42 -17.08
N LEU A 103 -19.94 -0.27 -16.07
CA LEU A 103 -20.71 -0.73 -14.90
C LEU A 103 -20.34 0.13 -13.69
N ARG A 104 -21.29 0.33 -12.78
CA ARG A 104 -21.04 0.80 -11.41
C ARG A 104 -21.24 -0.34 -10.45
N LEU A 105 -20.29 -0.56 -9.56
CA LEU A 105 -20.32 -1.65 -8.60
C LEU A 105 -20.62 -1.13 -7.20
N GLN A 106 -21.47 -1.83 -6.45
CA GLN A 106 -21.83 -1.52 -5.05
C GLN A 106 -22.27 -0.06 -4.83
N GLY A 107 -22.96 0.53 -5.80
CA GLY A 107 -23.42 1.92 -5.72
C GLY A 107 -22.32 2.99 -5.83
N GLY A 108 -21.09 2.61 -6.18
CA GLY A 108 -19.99 3.54 -6.44
C GLY A 108 -20.25 4.47 -7.63
N LEU A 109 -19.47 5.55 -7.74
CA LEU A 109 -19.65 6.55 -8.81
C LEU A 109 -18.81 6.26 -10.06
N ASN A 110 -17.70 5.56 -9.90
CA ASN A 110 -16.75 5.27 -10.97
C ASN A 110 -17.27 4.17 -11.91
N LEU A 111 -16.87 4.23 -13.16
CA LEU A 111 -17.26 3.29 -14.21
C LEU A 111 -16.17 2.22 -14.41
N PHE A 112 -16.58 0.97 -14.40
CA PHE A 112 -15.77 -0.19 -14.77
C PHE A 112 -16.07 -0.51 -16.24
N GLU A 113 -15.18 -0.10 -17.13
CA GLU A 113 -15.39 -0.09 -18.59
C GLU A 113 -14.87 -1.38 -19.25
N GLY A 114 -15.41 -2.54 -18.92
CA GLY A 114 -14.97 -3.84 -19.47
C GLY A 114 -16.06 -4.90 -19.41
N ASP A 115 -15.72 -6.12 -19.83
CA ASP A 115 -16.53 -7.31 -19.58
C ASP A 115 -16.29 -7.76 -18.14
N LEU A 116 -17.34 -7.89 -17.35
CA LEU A 116 -17.21 -8.35 -15.97
C LEU A 116 -17.47 -9.85 -15.89
N HIS A 117 -16.41 -10.61 -15.65
CA HIS A 117 -16.45 -12.06 -15.43
C HIS A 117 -16.59 -12.33 -13.93
N LEU A 118 -17.64 -13.03 -13.56
CA LEU A 118 -17.95 -13.41 -12.20
C LEU A 118 -17.92 -14.92 -12.08
N SER A 119 -17.20 -15.44 -11.10
CA SER A 119 -17.16 -16.87 -10.77
C SER A 119 -17.34 -17.07 -9.27
N VAL A 120 -17.56 -18.32 -8.83
CA VAL A 120 -17.62 -18.66 -7.40
C VAL A 120 -16.28 -19.22 -6.96
N GLN A 121 -15.72 -18.67 -5.89
CA GLN A 121 -14.57 -19.23 -5.19
C GLN A 121 -14.82 -19.19 -3.68
N ASP A 122 -14.72 -20.36 -3.03
CA ASP A 122 -14.91 -20.52 -1.58
C ASP A 122 -16.26 -19.96 -1.06
N GLY A 123 -17.28 -19.98 -1.92
CA GLY A 123 -18.62 -19.46 -1.63
C GLY A 123 -18.77 -17.94 -1.78
N PHE A 124 -17.73 -17.25 -2.23
CA PHE A 124 -17.73 -15.82 -2.55
C PHE A 124 -17.76 -15.57 -4.05
N VAL A 125 -18.24 -14.41 -4.45
CA VAL A 125 -18.19 -13.96 -5.85
C VAL A 125 -16.78 -13.44 -6.14
N ARG A 126 -16.16 -13.99 -7.18
CA ARG A 126 -14.83 -13.57 -7.64
C ARG A 126 -14.96 -12.75 -8.92
N PRO A 127 -14.86 -11.42 -8.86
CA PRO A 127 -14.97 -10.55 -10.01
C PRO A 127 -13.61 -10.34 -10.70
N VAL A 128 -13.54 -10.62 -11.99
CA VAL A 128 -12.42 -10.28 -12.86
C VAL A 128 -12.94 -9.42 -14.01
N LEU A 129 -12.39 -8.22 -14.12
CA LEU A 129 -12.74 -7.29 -15.19
C LEU A 129 -11.79 -7.49 -16.38
N HIS A 130 -12.33 -7.90 -17.51
CA HIS A 130 -11.62 -7.94 -18.79
C HIS A 130 -11.80 -6.59 -19.48
N ILE A 131 -10.78 -5.76 -19.48
CA ILE A 131 -10.85 -4.36 -19.87
C ILE A 131 -9.81 -4.02 -20.94
N MET A 132 -10.16 -3.18 -21.92
CA MET A 132 -9.19 -2.67 -22.88
C MET A 132 -8.06 -1.93 -22.15
N THR A 133 -6.83 -2.12 -22.58
CA THR A 133 -5.64 -1.53 -21.92
C THR A 133 -5.76 -0.02 -21.77
N GLU A 134 -6.27 0.69 -22.78
CA GLU A 134 -6.45 2.14 -22.70
C GLU A 134 -7.59 2.55 -21.75
N ASP A 135 -8.64 1.76 -21.62
CA ASP A 135 -9.71 1.99 -20.64
C ASP A 135 -9.25 1.67 -19.22
N TYR A 136 -8.42 0.62 -19.04
CA TYR A 136 -7.78 0.29 -17.77
C TYR A 136 -6.99 1.47 -17.20
N LEU A 137 -6.20 2.13 -18.06
CA LEU A 137 -5.38 3.26 -17.64
C LEU A 137 -6.20 4.46 -17.13
N LYS A 138 -7.46 4.65 -17.56
CA LYS A 138 -8.33 5.70 -17.03
C LYS A 138 -8.66 5.50 -15.55
N GLY A 139 -8.62 4.26 -15.08
CA GLY A 139 -8.82 3.91 -13.68
C GLY A 139 -7.51 3.73 -12.89
N VAL A 140 -6.34 3.88 -13.51
CA VAL A 140 -5.01 3.77 -12.87
C VAL A 140 -4.34 5.14 -12.80
N VAL A 141 -4.10 5.79 -13.93
CA VAL A 141 -3.26 7.00 -14.01
C VAL A 141 -3.70 8.10 -13.04
N PRO A 142 -5.01 8.47 -12.94
CA PRO A 142 -5.42 9.55 -12.04
C PRO A 142 -5.38 9.18 -10.56
N TYR A 143 -5.26 7.90 -10.22
CA TYR A 143 -5.12 7.42 -8.83
C TYR A 143 -3.66 7.25 -8.41
N GLU A 144 -2.77 7.09 -9.38
CA GLU A 144 -1.32 7.10 -9.18
C GLU A 144 -0.77 8.52 -9.17
N MET A 145 -1.19 9.36 -10.12
CA MET A 145 -0.90 10.79 -10.20
C MET A 145 -2.21 11.56 -10.28
N ASN A 146 -2.40 12.54 -9.40
CA ASN A 146 -3.60 13.40 -9.44
C ASN A 146 -3.76 14.08 -10.81
N ASP A 147 -5.01 14.26 -11.28
CA ASP A 147 -5.32 14.88 -12.58
C ASP A 147 -4.77 16.31 -12.76
N SER A 148 -4.39 16.98 -11.67
CA SER A 148 -3.75 18.29 -11.69
C SER A 148 -2.26 18.28 -12.02
N PHE A 149 -1.63 17.12 -12.14
CA PHE A 149 -0.22 17.03 -12.53
C PHE A 149 0.01 17.56 -13.95
N PRO A 150 1.21 18.06 -14.27
CA PRO A 150 1.56 18.49 -15.63
C PRO A 150 1.34 17.37 -16.65
N ILE A 151 0.85 17.75 -17.82
CA ILE A 151 0.45 16.77 -18.87
C ILE A 151 1.59 15.84 -19.27
N GLU A 152 2.84 16.31 -19.32
CA GLU A 152 3.98 15.46 -19.68
C GLU A 152 4.33 14.45 -18.58
N ALA A 153 4.11 14.79 -17.31
CA ALA A 153 4.22 13.84 -16.20
C ALA A 153 3.13 12.77 -16.27
N LEU A 154 1.87 13.16 -16.52
CA LEU A 154 0.75 12.21 -16.73
C LEU A 154 0.99 11.30 -17.93
N LYS A 155 1.58 11.80 -19.04
CA LYS A 155 1.98 10.99 -20.20
C LYS A 155 3.07 9.97 -19.83
N ALA A 156 4.09 10.38 -19.08
CA ALA A 156 5.14 9.47 -18.62
C ALA A 156 4.56 8.37 -17.72
N GLN A 157 3.66 8.72 -16.81
CA GLN A 157 2.94 7.75 -15.97
C GLN A 157 2.08 6.80 -16.81
N ALA A 158 1.35 7.31 -17.81
CA ALA A 158 0.51 6.48 -18.67
C ALA A 158 1.34 5.44 -19.45
N VAL A 159 2.50 5.84 -20.00
CA VAL A 159 3.42 4.92 -20.68
C VAL A 159 4.02 3.90 -19.70
N ALA A 160 4.44 4.32 -18.52
CA ALA A 160 4.97 3.42 -17.50
C ALA A 160 3.92 2.41 -17.02
N ALA A 161 2.71 2.86 -16.71
CA ALA A 161 1.60 2.02 -16.25
C ALA A 161 1.14 1.03 -17.34
N ARG A 162 1.05 1.49 -18.60
CA ARG A 162 0.75 0.61 -19.74
C ARG A 162 1.80 -0.48 -19.90
N THR A 163 3.08 -0.10 -19.86
CA THR A 163 4.19 -1.04 -20.00
C THR A 163 4.18 -2.09 -18.89
N TYR A 164 3.90 -1.68 -17.64
CA TYR A 164 3.75 -2.58 -16.50
C TYR A 164 2.61 -3.57 -16.72
N ALA A 165 1.42 -3.09 -17.09
CA ALA A 165 0.26 -3.95 -17.34
C ALA A 165 0.54 -4.97 -18.46
N LEU A 166 1.08 -4.52 -19.61
CA LEU A 166 1.39 -5.40 -20.74
C LEU A 166 2.47 -6.44 -20.44
N ARG A 167 3.41 -6.10 -19.56
CA ARG A 167 4.44 -7.03 -19.12
C ARG A 167 3.86 -8.17 -18.26
N ASN A 168 2.81 -7.89 -17.51
CA ASN A 168 2.18 -8.85 -16.58
C ASN A 168 1.09 -9.72 -17.23
N LEU A 169 0.82 -9.56 -18.53
CA LEU A 169 -0.13 -10.41 -19.23
C LEU A 169 0.35 -11.87 -19.21
N ASP A 170 -0.44 -12.75 -18.62
CA ASP A 170 -0.17 -14.20 -18.56
C ASP A 170 -1.44 -15.00 -18.84
N PRO A 171 -1.67 -15.43 -20.09
CA PRO A 171 -2.85 -16.20 -20.47
C PRO A 171 -3.05 -17.51 -19.67
N SER A 172 -2.01 -17.99 -18.99
CA SER A 172 -2.10 -19.19 -18.15
C SER A 172 -2.75 -18.93 -16.78
N GLN A 173 -2.82 -17.66 -16.36
CA GLN A 173 -3.42 -17.26 -15.11
C GLN A 173 -4.89 -16.88 -15.27
N PHE A 174 -5.63 -16.84 -14.17
CA PHE A 174 -7.04 -16.43 -14.16
C PHE A 174 -7.21 -14.92 -14.29
N TYR A 175 -6.23 -14.13 -13.88
CA TYR A 175 -6.13 -12.66 -14.04
C TYR A 175 -4.67 -12.27 -14.25
N ASP A 176 -4.43 -11.05 -14.75
CA ASP A 176 -3.11 -10.52 -15.03
C ASP A 176 -2.57 -9.65 -13.90
N VAL A 177 -3.44 -8.84 -13.30
CA VAL A 177 -3.11 -7.88 -12.24
C VAL A 177 -4.22 -7.79 -11.19
N VAL A 178 -3.87 -7.31 -10.00
CA VAL A 178 -4.82 -6.93 -8.95
C VAL A 178 -5.01 -5.42 -8.88
N ASP A 179 -6.15 -4.96 -8.35
CA ASP A 179 -6.58 -3.56 -8.30
C ASP A 179 -6.02 -2.75 -7.11
N ASN A 180 -4.95 -3.22 -6.48
CA ASN A 180 -4.37 -2.61 -5.27
C ASN A 180 -2.85 -2.40 -5.40
N THR A 181 -2.20 -1.98 -4.31
CA THR A 181 -0.76 -1.65 -4.26
C THR A 181 0.20 -2.82 -4.48
N ASN A 182 -0.30 -4.07 -4.64
CA ASN A 182 0.55 -5.20 -5.02
C ASN A 182 0.92 -5.13 -6.51
N ASP A 183 0.04 -4.53 -7.34
CA ASP A 183 0.29 -4.24 -8.75
C ASP A 183 0.08 -2.73 -9.01
N GLN A 184 -1.11 -2.33 -9.45
CA GLN A 184 -1.47 -0.94 -9.74
C GLN A 184 -2.84 -0.62 -9.14
N VAL A 185 -2.95 0.49 -8.43
CA VAL A 185 -4.24 0.91 -7.87
C VAL A 185 -5.19 1.22 -9.02
N TYR A 186 -6.24 0.39 -9.15
CA TYR A 186 -7.31 0.57 -10.13
C TYR A 186 -8.64 0.84 -9.40
N ARG A 187 -9.31 1.95 -9.73
CA ARG A 187 -10.56 2.37 -9.05
C ARG A 187 -11.73 2.60 -10.01
N GLY A 188 -11.58 2.19 -11.27
CA GLY A 188 -12.53 2.52 -12.33
C GLY A 188 -12.38 3.96 -12.82
N TYR A 189 -13.07 4.28 -13.89
CA TYR A 189 -13.02 5.57 -14.58
C TYR A 189 -13.91 6.62 -13.91
N ASP A 190 -13.31 7.72 -13.49
CA ASP A 190 -14.00 8.94 -13.09
C ASP A 190 -13.93 9.94 -14.27
N VAL A 191 -15.09 10.34 -14.78
CA VAL A 191 -15.23 11.24 -15.95
C VAL A 191 -14.65 12.64 -15.71
N SER A 192 -14.40 13.02 -14.46
CA SER A 192 -13.80 14.32 -14.10
C SER A 192 -12.30 14.38 -14.37
N ASN A 193 -11.60 13.25 -14.52
CA ASN A 193 -10.17 13.15 -14.76
C ASN A 193 -9.78 13.43 -16.23
N VAL A 194 -10.02 14.65 -16.68
CA VAL A 194 -9.88 15.02 -18.10
C VAL A 194 -8.46 15.08 -18.61
N ASN A 195 -7.49 15.48 -17.76
CA ASN A 195 -6.08 15.57 -18.13
C ASN A 195 -5.42 14.20 -18.20
N ALA A 196 -5.71 13.30 -17.26
CA ALA A 196 -5.24 11.92 -17.30
C ALA A 196 -5.76 11.19 -18.55
N VAL A 197 -7.05 11.34 -18.87
CA VAL A 197 -7.64 10.78 -20.10
C VAL A 197 -6.99 11.37 -21.37
N ARG A 198 -6.69 12.67 -21.37
CA ARG A 198 -5.94 13.32 -22.45
C ARG A 198 -4.53 12.74 -22.60
N ALA A 199 -3.82 12.57 -21.49
CA ALA A 199 -2.46 11.99 -21.48
C ALA A 199 -2.45 10.56 -22.02
N ILE A 200 -3.38 9.72 -21.59
CA ILE A 200 -3.56 8.35 -22.06
C ILE A 200 -3.80 8.34 -23.58
N ARG A 201 -4.73 9.15 -24.08
CA ARG A 201 -5.05 9.25 -25.49
C ARG A 201 -3.87 9.73 -26.34
N GLU A 202 -3.13 10.75 -25.86
CA GLU A 202 -1.99 11.31 -26.57
C GLU A 202 -0.76 10.36 -26.58
N THR A 203 -0.78 9.31 -25.75
CA THR A 203 0.25 8.26 -25.68
C THR A 203 -0.31 6.87 -26.00
N ALA A 204 -1.49 6.80 -26.65
CA ALA A 204 -2.14 5.51 -26.91
C ALA A 204 -1.20 4.50 -27.56
N GLY A 205 -1.14 3.27 -27.01
CA GLY A 205 -0.30 2.18 -27.44
C GLY A 205 1.20 2.35 -27.16
N VAL A 206 1.69 3.55 -26.80
CA VAL A 206 3.13 3.75 -26.54
C VAL A 206 3.54 3.00 -25.28
N SER A 207 4.52 2.10 -25.43
CA SER A 207 5.02 1.23 -24.36
C SER A 207 6.55 1.17 -24.38
N GLY A 208 7.16 0.89 -23.23
CA GLY A 208 8.60 0.80 -23.06
C GLY A 208 9.13 -0.61 -23.31
N MET A 209 10.17 -0.72 -24.12
CA MET A 209 10.86 -1.97 -24.42
C MET A 209 12.32 -1.90 -23.98
N TYR A 210 12.86 -2.99 -23.47
CA TYR A 210 14.27 -3.14 -23.18
C TYR A 210 14.74 -4.52 -23.63
N ALA A 211 15.79 -4.57 -24.44
CA ALA A 211 16.33 -5.82 -24.99
C ALA A 211 15.26 -6.73 -25.64
N GLY A 212 14.25 -6.14 -26.30
CA GLY A 212 13.20 -6.86 -27.02
C GLY A 212 12.01 -7.34 -26.18
N ALA A 213 12.01 -7.10 -24.86
CA ALA A 213 10.89 -7.39 -23.96
C ALA A 213 10.29 -6.11 -23.35
N PHE A 214 9.06 -6.16 -22.83
CA PHE A 214 8.51 -5.05 -22.07
C PHE A 214 9.39 -4.74 -20.86
N ALA A 215 9.69 -3.46 -20.66
CA ALA A 215 10.51 -3.00 -19.56
C ALA A 215 9.79 -3.16 -18.21
N LEU A 216 10.55 -3.32 -17.14
CA LEU A 216 10.06 -3.21 -15.75
C LEU A 216 9.93 -1.71 -15.42
N CYS A 217 8.75 -1.15 -15.63
CA CYS A 217 8.47 0.26 -15.40
C CYS A 217 7.89 0.48 -14.00
N TYR A 218 8.67 0.18 -12.95
CA TYR A 218 8.29 0.50 -11.58
C TYR A 218 8.26 2.01 -11.35
N TYR A 219 7.33 2.48 -10.52
CA TYR A 219 7.21 3.89 -10.16
C TYR A 219 6.84 4.05 -8.68
N THR A 220 7.13 5.19 -8.13
CA THR A 220 6.96 5.49 -6.70
C THR A 220 6.51 6.94 -6.53
N ALA A 221 5.80 7.24 -5.44
CA ALA A 221 5.35 8.62 -5.20
C ALA A 221 6.52 9.61 -5.09
N SER A 222 7.56 9.28 -4.31
CA SER A 222 8.77 10.07 -4.16
C SER A 222 9.95 9.16 -3.81
N ASN A 223 11.09 9.33 -4.45
CA ASN A 223 12.31 8.56 -4.17
C ASN A 223 13.22 9.20 -3.10
N GLY A 224 12.87 10.39 -2.60
CA GLY A 224 13.66 11.11 -1.60
C GLY A 224 14.98 11.67 -2.13
N GLY A 225 15.07 11.88 -3.45
CA GLY A 225 16.22 12.44 -4.14
C GLY A 225 17.29 11.44 -4.58
N GLN A 226 16.98 10.15 -4.49
CA GLN A 226 17.80 9.09 -5.04
C GLN A 226 16.92 7.91 -5.40
N THR A 227 17.04 7.38 -6.63
CA THR A 227 16.37 6.13 -6.99
C THR A 227 16.98 4.96 -6.22
N GLU A 228 16.23 3.85 -6.11
CA GLU A 228 16.69 2.64 -5.42
C GLU A 228 16.83 1.48 -6.40
N SER A 229 17.65 0.49 -6.04
CA SER A 229 17.80 -0.76 -6.79
C SER A 229 16.65 -1.73 -6.46
N PRO A 230 16.06 -2.42 -7.47
CA PRO A 230 15.11 -3.50 -7.21
C PRO A 230 15.68 -4.60 -6.30
N VAL A 231 17.00 -4.87 -6.41
CA VAL A 231 17.69 -5.88 -5.58
C VAL A 231 17.61 -5.53 -4.10
N ASN A 232 17.76 -4.25 -3.76
CA ASN A 232 17.68 -3.78 -2.37
C ASN A 232 16.26 -3.87 -1.81
N VAL A 233 15.25 -3.71 -2.66
CA VAL A 233 13.84 -3.68 -2.23
C VAL A 233 13.22 -5.07 -2.20
N TRP A 234 13.47 -5.88 -3.23
CA TRP A 234 12.80 -7.18 -3.41
C TRP A 234 13.76 -8.36 -3.53
N GLY A 235 15.08 -8.11 -3.59
CA GLY A 235 16.05 -9.16 -3.92
C GLY A 235 16.06 -9.51 -5.41
N GLY A 236 16.66 -10.64 -5.76
CA GLY A 236 16.70 -11.16 -7.13
C GLY A 236 17.86 -10.58 -7.96
N GLU A 237 17.73 -10.67 -9.30
CA GLU A 237 18.77 -10.25 -10.23
C GLU A 237 18.71 -8.74 -10.51
N PRO A 238 19.87 -8.10 -10.73
CA PRO A 238 19.92 -6.69 -11.09
C PRO A 238 19.21 -6.40 -12.42
N VAL A 239 18.49 -5.30 -12.48
CA VAL A 239 17.88 -4.79 -13.71
C VAL A 239 18.76 -3.66 -14.26
N PRO A 240 19.39 -3.81 -15.45
CA PRO A 240 20.47 -2.93 -15.89
C PRO A 240 20.13 -1.43 -15.97
N TYR A 241 18.87 -1.08 -16.17
CA TYR A 241 18.40 0.30 -16.27
C TYR A 241 17.69 0.82 -15.01
N LEU A 242 17.46 -0.02 -14.00
CA LEU A 242 16.90 0.37 -12.69
C LEU A 242 18.04 0.46 -11.67
N THR A 243 18.86 1.47 -11.82
CA THR A 243 20.06 1.69 -11.00
C THR A 243 19.82 2.76 -9.94
N ILE A 244 20.66 2.74 -8.91
CA ILE A 244 20.70 3.81 -7.91
C ILE A 244 21.35 5.03 -8.55
N LYS A 245 20.64 6.15 -8.55
CA LYS A 245 21.12 7.43 -9.07
C LYS A 245 20.48 8.63 -8.37
N GLU A 246 21.17 9.76 -8.42
CA GLU A 246 20.66 11.01 -7.90
C GLU A 246 19.45 11.50 -8.70
N ASP A 247 18.45 11.99 -7.98
CA ASP A 247 17.25 12.62 -8.51
C ASP A 247 17.04 14.01 -7.87
N PRO A 248 17.67 15.04 -8.40
CA PRO A 248 17.51 16.39 -7.87
C PRO A 248 16.09 16.92 -8.05
N TYR A 249 15.37 16.46 -9.06
CA TYR A 249 14.00 16.91 -9.35
C TYR A 249 13.02 16.50 -8.25
N ASP A 250 13.18 15.32 -7.67
CA ASP A 250 12.35 14.88 -6.55
C ASP A 250 12.57 15.77 -5.32
N ILE A 251 13.84 16.07 -4.96
CA ILE A 251 14.16 16.93 -3.80
C ILE A 251 13.68 18.37 -4.02
N GLU A 252 13.80 18.89 -5.24
CA GLU A 252 13.42 20.27 -5.56
C GLU A 252 11.90 20.46 -5.62
N ASN A 253 11.13 19.39 -5.69
CA ASN A 253 9.68 19.46 -5.71
C ASN A 253 9.15 19.81 -4.31
N PRO A 254 8.50 20.98 -4.11
CA PRO A 254 7.98 21.38 -2.80
C PRO A 254 6.83 20.51 -2.29
N GLU A 255 6.23 19.69 -3.16
CA GLU A 255 5.17 18.75 -2.80
C GLU A 255 5.72 17.36 -2.42
N SER A 256 7.04 17.13 -2.51
CA SER A 256 7.66 15.91 -2.00
C SER A 256 7.51 15.84 -0.49
N ILE A 257 7.08 14.69 0.00
CA ILE A 257 6.83 14.51 1.44
C ILE A 257 8.17 14.46 2.17
N VAL A 258 8.36 15.43 3.07
CA VAL A 258 9.50 15.49 3.99
C VAL A 258 8.98 15.71 5.40
N LYS A 259 9.22 14.77 6.29
CA LYS A 259 8.96 14.94 7.72
C LYS A 259 10.23 15.41 8.43
N ARG A 260 10.09 16.31 9.38
CA ARG A 260 11.22 16.91 10.11
C ARG A 260 10.98 16.91 11.60
N ALA A 261 12.07 16.75 12.34
CA ALA A 261 12.12 16.93 13.79
C ALA A 261 13.40 17.70 14.15
N SER A 262 13.36 18.43 15.26
CA SER A 262 14.51 19.14 15.81
C SER A 262 14.96 18.47 17.10
N VAL A 263 16.28 18.26 17.23
CA VAL A 263 16.91 17.68 18.43
C VAL A 263 17.91 18.69 18.97
N ALA A 264 17.63 19.26 20.13
CA ALA A 264 18.48 20.27 20.75
C ALA A 264 19.87 19.71 21.11
N LYS A 265 20.93 20.47 20.81
CA LYS A 265 22.30 20.10 21.16
C LYS A 265 22.55 20.10 22.66
N ASN A 266 21.94 21.04 23.38
CA ASN A 266 21.98 21.14 24.84
C ASN A 266 20.58 20.91 25.40
N PRO A 267 20.22 19.63 25.61
CA PRO A 267 18.88 19.28 26.03
C PRO A 267 18.62 19.75 27.46
N SER A 268 17.48 20.45 27.69
CA SER A 268 17.01 20.74 29.04
C SER A 268 16.63 19.44 29.74
N ASP A 269 17.01 19.34 31.00
CA ASP A 269 16.72 18.15 31.85
C ASP A 269 17.23 16.80 31.27
N GLY A 270 18.19 16.85 30.34
CA GLY A 270 18.78 15.67 29.71
C GLY A 270 17.86 14.94 28.74
N VAL A 271 16.82 15.61 28.22
CA VAL A 271 15.85 15.03 27.29
C VAL A 271 16.31 15.19 25.83
N VAL A 272 16.78 14.13 25.20
CA VAL A 272 17.18 14.08 23.79
C VAL A 272 15.94 13.98 22.90
N GLY A 273 15.64 15.05 22.17
CA GLY A 273 14.46 15.11 21.31
C GLY A 273 13.15 15.05 22.11
N ASN A 274 12.85 13.89 22.63
CA ASN A 274 11.70 13.65 23.51
C ASN A 274 12.01 12.53 24.54
N SER A 275 11.03 12.19 25.39
CA SER A 275 11.18 11.17 26.42
C SER A 275 11.42 9.77 25.84
N GLU A 276 10.79 9.43 24.72
CA GLU A 276 10.90 8.12 24.08
C GLU A 276 12.32 7.91 23.52
N LEU A 277 12.81 8.83 22.69
CA LEU A 277 14.17 8.78 22.15
C LEU A 277 15.22 8.79 23.28
N THR A 278 14.97 9.57 24.35
CA THR A 278 15.86 9.61 25.52
C THR A 278 15.97 8.24 26.19
N GLN A 279 14.86 7.50 26.34
CA GLN A 279 14.90 6.16 26.92
C GLN A 279 15.70 5.19 26.07
N VAL A 280 15.53 5.22 24.74
CA VAL A 280 16.32 4.39 23.80
C VAL A 280 17.80 4.71 23.94
N VAL A 281 18.18 6.00 23.88
CA VAL A 281 19.57 6.44 24.01
C VAL A 281 20.16 6.03 25.36
N LYS A 282 19.43 6.21 26.47
CA LYS A 282 19.90 5.79 27.79
C LYS A 282 20.08 4.28 27.89
N ALA A 283 19.18 3.48 27.33
CA ALA A 283 19.30 2.02 27.31
C ALA A 283 20.56 1.56 26.56
N LEU A 284 20.92 2.22 25.45
CA LEU A 284 22.14 1.93 24.68
C LEU A 284 23.42 2.38 25.40
N LEU A 285 23.33 3.37 26.30
CA LEU A 285 24.47 3.83 27.12
C LEU A 285 24.75 2.91 28.31
N GLN A 286 23.76 2.23 28.87
CA GLN A 286 23.94 1.40 30.09
C GLN A 286 25.10 0.41 30.01
N PRO A 287 25.23 -0.46 28.98
CA PRO A 287 26.34 -1.42 28.90
C PRO A 287 27.71 -0.74 28.80
N GLN A 288 27.80 0.42 28.15
CA GLN A 288 29.02 1.17 28.01
C GLN A 288 29.44 1.80 29.35
N LEU A 289 28.48 2.38 30.08
CA LEU A 289 28.68 2.94 31.42
C LEU A 289 29.19 1.86 32.38
N GLU A 290 28.52 0.70 32.41
CA GLU A 290 28.94 -0.43 33.27
C GLU A 290 30.35 -0.90 32.96
N THR A 291 30.70 -1.08 31.69
CA THR A 291 32.04 -1.50 31.23
C THR A 291 33.12 -0.52 31.66
N LEU A 292 32.82 0.78 31.67
CA LEU A 292 33.76 1.84 32.06
C LEU A 292 33.76 2.14 33.56
N GLY A 293 32.99 1.37 34.36
CA GLY A 293 32.93 1.49 35.80
C GLY A 293 32.08 2.67 36.29
N TYR A 294 31.11 3.11 35.50
CA TYR A 294 30.09 4.05 35.92
C TYR A 294 28.81 3.32 36.34
N ASN A 295 27.96 4.02 37.08
CA ASN A 295 26.67 3.50 37.50
C ASN A 295 25.72 3.40 36.31
N PRO A 296 25.24 2.19 35.93
CA PRO A 296 24.38 2.02 34.75
C PRO A 296 22.90 2.31 35.02
N ASP A 297 22.49 2.58 36.27
CA ASP A 297 21.11 2.90 36.60
C ASP A 297 20.65 4.18 35.87
N LEU A 298 19.57 4.09 35.10
CA LEU A 298 19.05 5.16 34.24
C LEU A 298 18.75 6.47 35.00
N ALA A 299 18.50 6.40 36.32
CA ALA A 299 18.23 7.55 37.18
C ALA A 299 19.49 8.27 37.64
N THR A 300 20.70 7.64 37.51
CA THR A 300 21.96 8.11 38.11
C THR A 300 22.85 8.86 37.11
N PHE A 301 22.47 8.90 35.85
CA PHE A 301 23.19 9.65 34.83
C PHE A 301 22.26 10.49 33.98
N SER A 302 22.80 11.58 33.46
CA SER A 302 22.07 12.50 32.59
C SER A 302 22.91 12.88 31.36
N ILE A 303 22.21 13.16 30.26
CA ILE A 303 22.80 13.62 29.00
C ILE A 303 22.92 15.15 29.08
N LEU A 304 24.15 15.65 29.04
CA LEU A 304 24.45 17.08 29.11
C LEU A 304 24.38 17.77 27.75
N GLY A 305 24.71 17.02 26.69
CA GLY A 305 24.75 17.58 25.35
C GLY A 305 25.00 16.54 24.28
N ILE A 306 24.63 16.90 23.06
CA ILE A 306 24.90 16.16 21.82
C ILE A 306 25.98 16.95 21.08
N MET A 307 27.16 16.39 20.97
CA MET A 307 28.31 17.04 20.32
C MET A 307 28.27 16.86 18.81
N ASP A 308 27.82 15.67 18.37
CA ASP A 308 27.69 15.32 16.96
C ASP A 308 26.50 14.36 16.78
N MET A 309 25.84 14.49 15.63
CA MET A 309 24.73 13.63 15.23
C MET A 309 24.75 13.44 13.72
N GLN A 310 24.83 12.21 13.26
CA GLN A 310 24.87 11.89 11.83
C GLN A 310 24.24 10.54 11.54
N SER A 311 23.77 10.34 10.29
CA SER A 311 23.41 9.00 9.81
C SER A 311 24.65 8.12 9.67
N ALA A 312 24.55 6.84 10.03
CA ALA A 312 25.68 5.92 10.10
C ALA A 312 25.30 4.53 9.61
N GLU A 313 26.30 3.83 9.08
CA GLU A 313 26.24 2.47 8.55
C GLU A 313 25.21 2.27 7.45
N PRO A 314 25.63 2.19 6.19
CA PRO A 314 24.74 1.90 5.08
C PRO A 314 23.95 0.60 5.32
N LEU A 315 22.65 0.61 4.96
CA LEU A 315 21.83 -0.61 5.04
C LEU A 315 22.27 -1.62 3.98
N TYR A 316 22.69 -1.14 2.81
CA TYR A 316 23.13 -1.93 1.67
C TYR A 316 24.62 -1.69 1.37
N GLY A 317 25.22 -2.63 0.66
CA GLY A 317 26.65 -2.56 0.31
C GLY A 317 26.98 -1.74 -0.94
N ASP A 318 26.03 -0.93 -1.43
CA ASP A 318 26.13 -0.13 -2.64
C ASP A 318 26.04 1.38 -2.34
N SER A 319 25.64 2.20 -3.34
CA SER A 319 25.52 3.65 -3.20
C SER A 319 24.17 4.14 -2.63
N SER A 320 23.32 3.24 -2.14
CA SER A 320 22.06 3.62 -1.49
C SER A 320 22.29 4.50 -0.28
N ARG A 321 21.45 5.53 -0.11
CA ARG A 321 21.49 6.44 1.04
C ARG A 321 20.66 5.97 2.23
N VAL A 322 20.10 4.76 2.16
CA VAL A 322 19.39 4.17 3.30
C VAL A 322 20.42 3.72 4.34
N MET A 323 20.31 4.27 5.55
CA MET A 323 21.24 4.03 6.66
C MET A 323 20.57 3.23 7.77
N ARG A 324 21.37 2.56 8.60
CA ARG A 324 20.91 1.74 9.72
C ARG A 324 20.67 2.54 10.98
N PHE A 325 21.57 3.49 11.28
CA PHE A 325 21.66 4.15 12.57
C PHE A 325 21.76 5.67 12.44
N VAL A 326 21.30 6.33 13.48
CA VAL A 326 21.74 7.68 13.84
C VAL A 326 22.82 7.52 14.89
N ARG A 327 24.03 7.93 14.56
CA ARG A 327 25.17 7.97 15.49
C ARG A 327 25.18 9.29 16.21
N MET A 328 25.20 9.23 17.55
CA MET A 328 25.24 10.41 18.40
C MET A 328 26.50 10.35 19.27
N SER A 329 27.26 11.46 19.34
CA SER A 329 28.32 11.68 20.29
C SER A 329 27.82 12.54 21.45
N LEU A 330 27.88 12.02 22.68
CA LEU A 330 27.17 12.56 23.83
C LEU A 330 28.12 12.96 24.94
N ARG A 331 27.84 14.09 25.61
CA ARG A 331 28.42 14.44 26.91
C ARG A 331 27.45 13.99 28.01
N LEU A 332 28.01 13.34 29.04
CA LEU A 332 27.24 12.78 30.13
C LEU A 332 27.68 13.30 31.48
N MET A 333 26.77 13.37 32.41
CA MET A 333 27.04 13.40 33.84
C MET A 333 26.73 12.03 34.44
N ALA A 334 27.66 11.39 35.08
CA ALA A 334 27.50 10.04 35.63
C ALA A 334 28.26 9.84 36.95
N GLN A 335 27.82 8.86 37.72
CA GLN A 335 28.49 8.44 38.96
C GLN A 335 29.54 7.37 38.67
N LYS A 336 30.80 7.59 39.07
CA LYS A 336 31.86 6.60 38.94
C LYS A 336 31.89 5.67 40.12
N ARG A 337 32.27 4.40 39.91
CA ARG A 337 32.46 3.44 40.99
C ARG A 337 33.60 3.87 41.92
N HIS A 338 33.29 3.98 43.20
CA HIS A 338 34.29 4.31 44.19
C HIS A 338 35.34 3.19 44.29
N THR A 339 36.58 3.47 43.90
CA THR A 339 37.73 2.56 44.10
C THR A 339 38.43 2.94 45.41
N VAL A 340 38.28 2.12 46.41
CA VAL A 340 39.12 2.24 47.62
C VAL A 340 40.52 1.84 47.19
N SER A 341 41.44 2.82 47.09
CA SER A 341 42.88 2.51 47.04
C SER A 341 43.26 1.92 48.40
N VAL A 342 43.43 0.61 48.47
CA VAL A 342 44.07 0.00 49.62
C VAL A 342 45.51 0.37 49.50
N ASP A 343 45.96 1.33 50.36
CA ASP A 343 47.36 1.70 50.47
C ASP A 343 48.15 0.45 50.94
N PRO A 344 49.08 -0.08 50.15
CA PRO A 344 49.79 -1.33 50.53
C PRO A 344 50.71 -1.17 51.74
N GLU A 345 50.87 0.03 52.29
CA GLU A 345 51.76 0.28 53.40
C GLU A 345 51.11 0.17 54.80
N VAL A 346 49.83 -0.15 54.95
CA VAL A 346 49.20 -0.26 56.29
C VAL A 346 48.91 -1.70 56.70
N SER A 347 49.64 -2.67 56.26
CA SER A 347 49.49 -4.08 56.70
C SER A 347 50.73 -4.68 57.29
N ILE A 348 51.41 -4.00 58.23
CA ILE A 348 52.30 -4.66 59.15
C ILE A 348 51.96 -4.24 60.58
N PHE A 349 51.55 -5.21 61.39
CA PHE A 349 51.18 -5.19 62.80
C PHE A 349 49.65 -5.08 63.13
N SER A 350 49.00 -6.20 63.08
CA SER A 350 48.11 -6.66 64.16
C SER A 350 47.69 -8.13 63.95
N ALA A 351 48.35 -9.01 64.71
CA ALA A 351 47.91 -10.40 64.88
C ALA A 351 46.76 -10.44 65.86
N ALA A 352 45.54 -10.40 65.36
CA ALA A 352 44.33 -10.81 66.07
C ALA A 352 43.44 -11.62 65.11
N ALA A 353 43.03 -12.81 65.55
CA ALA A 353 42.25 -13.78 64.77
C ALA A 353 41.02 -13.17 64.13
N PRO A 354 40.70 -13.51 62.88
CA PRO A 354 39.52 -12.94 62.19
C PRO A 354 38.26 -13.61 62.73
N THR A 355 37.46 -12.84 63.45
CA THR A 355 36.03 -13.11 63.56
C THR A 355 35.41 -12.94 62.17
N GLN A 356 34.80 -13.99 61.67
CA GLN A 356 34.13 -13.98 60.35
C GLN A 356 33.15 -12.80 60.29
N ALA A 357 33.46 -11.81 59.47
CA ALA A 357 32.51 -10.78 59.10
C ALA A 357 31.38 -11.41 58.25
N PRO A 358 30.14 -11.01 58.40
CA PRO A 358 29.05 -11.52 57.57
C PRO A 358 29.31 -11.18 56.09
N GLN A 359 29.45 -12.22 55.24
CA GLN A 359 29.54 -12.08 53.81
C GLN A 359 28.18 -11.76 53.23
N GLY A 360 27.71 -10.53 53.42
CA GLY A 360 26.62 -9.97 52.61
C GLY A 360 27.23 -9.43 51.27
N PRO A 361 26.47 -9.39 50.19
CA PRO A 361 26.94 -8.79 48.93
C PRO A 361 27.35 -7.35 49.20
N VAL A 362 28.65 -7.06 48.93
CA VAL A 362 29.17 -5.69 49.04
C VAL A 362 28.53 -4.85 47.94
N MET A 363 27.55 -4.04 48.31
CA MET A 363 26.93 -3.09 47.39
C MET A 363 28.00 -2.10 46.90
N PRO A 364 28.08 -1.87 45.59
CA PRO A 364 29.05 -0.90 45.07
C PRO A 364 28.74 0.50 45.62
N ARG A 365 29.78 1.19 46.08
CA ARG A 365 29.68 2.60 46.42
C ARG A 365 29.97 3.44 45.20
N TRP A 366 29.17 4.49 45.00
CA TRP A 366 29.27 5.40 43.88
C TRP A 366 29.68 6.79 44.37
N ASP A 367 30.56 7.44 43.60
CA ASP A 367 30.96 8.83 43.83
C ASP A 367 29.81 9.78 43.41
N ALA A 368 29.87 11.03 43.81
CA ALA A 368 28.93 12.05 43.30
C ALA A 368 29.03 12.14 41.76
N ALA A 369 27.91 12.31 41.10
CA ALA A 369 27.86 12.46 39.65
C ALA A 369 28.73 13.64 39.17
N ARG A 370 29.59 13.41 38.17
CA ARG A 370 30.45 14.41 37.51
C ARG A 370 30.36 14.27 36.01
N GLU A 371 30.72 15.33 35.28
CA GLU A 371 30.85 15.25 33.85
C GLU A 371 31.95 14.27 33.47
N VAL A 372 31.64 13.40 32.52
CA VAL A 372 32.58 12.39 32.02
C VAL A 372 33.48 13.03 30.99
N THR A 373 34.80 12.84 31.15
CA THR A 373 35.81 13.51 30.32
C THR A 373 35.92 12.97 28.88
N VAL A 374 35.34 11.81 28.60
CA VAL A 374 35.35 11.17 27.27
C VAL A 374 33.93 11.12 26.74
N PRO A 375 33.69 11.56 25.50
CA PRO A 375 32.36 11.47 24.90
C PRO A 375 31.95 10.01 24.69
N PHE A 376 30.68 9.73 24.91
CA PHE A 376 30.06 8.44 24.59
C PHE A 376 29.47 8.48 23.18
N THR A 377 29.60 7.37 22.47
CA THR A 377 28.99 7.23 21.15
C THR A 377 27.93 6.13 21.21
N VAL A 378 26.74 6.44 20.71
CA VAL A 378 25.65 5.48 20.56
C VAL A 378 25.15 5.46 19.13
N ASP A 379 24.83 4.27 18.65
CA ASP A 379 24.18 4.03 17.36
C ASP A 379 22.72 3.67 17.62
N VAL A 380 21.82 4.63 17.40
CA VAL A 380 20.39 4.47 17.59
C VAL A 380 19.78 3.98 16.28
N PRO A 381 19.06 2.83 16.24
CA PRO A 381 18.43 2.36 15.02
C PRO A 381 17.48 3.42 14.44
N ILE A 382 17.60 3.68 13.13
CA ILE A 382 16.69 4.60 12.45
C ILE A 382 15.29 4.01 12.48
N PHE A 383 15.15 2.78 11.96
CA PHE A 383 13.89 2.03 11.97
C PHE A 383 13.95 0.91 13.02
N PRO A 384 12.95 0.80 13.90
CA PRO A 384 11.83 1.73 14.07
C PRO A 384 12.08 2.89 15.04
N ASP A 385 13.23 2.90 15.79
CA ASP A 385 13.36 3.67 17.04
C ASP A 385 13.34 5.19 16.81
N VAL A 386 14.24 5.72 15.97
CA VAL A 386 14.29 7.17 15.68
C VAL A 386 13.03 7.63 14.98
N GLU A 387 12.53 6.84 14.01
CA GLU A 387 11.34 7.15 13.24
C GLU A 387 10.10 7.26 14.11
N SER A 388 9.89 6.28 15.00
CA SER A 388 8.75 6.26 15.92
C SER A 388 8.85 7.36 16.96
N ALA A 389 10.01 7.46 17.63
CA ALA A 389 10.22 8.43 18.70
C ALA A 389 10.06 9.87 18.21
N LEU A 390 10.61 10.22 17.06
CA LEU A 390 10.49 11.56 16.48
C LEU A 390 9.24 11.76 15.62
N GLN A 391 8.41 10.73 15.41
CA GLN A 391 7.19 10.73 14.58
C GLN A 391 7.45 11.19 13.13
N ILE A 392 8.59 10.81 12.58
CA ILE A 392 9.03 11.22 11.24
C ILE A 392 8.91 10.12 10.18
N SER A 393 8.49 8.90 10.53
CA SER A 393 8.28 7.84 9.54
C SER A 393 7.22 8.23 8.51
N ILE A 394 7.48 7.94 7.23
CA ILE A 394 6.59 8.20 6.10
C ILE A 394 5.91 6.90 5.66
N ASN A 395 6.69 5.82 5.49
CA ASN A 395 6.25 4.53 4.98
C ASN A 395 6.03 3.48 6.06
N GLN A 396 6.55 3.69 7.28
CA GLN A 396 6.64 2.68 8.34
C GLN A 396 7.44 1.44 7.90
N LYS A 397 8.50 1.64 7.11
CA LYS A 397 9.37 0.59 6.57
C LYS A 397 10.82 1.05 6.58
N GLN A 398 11.75 0.09 6.69
CA GLN A 398 13.18 0.36 6.67
C GLN A 398 13.70 0.64 5.24
N ASN A 399 13.15 1.65 4.59
CA ASN A 399 13.52 2.05 3.22
C ASN A 399 13.59 3.56 3.02
N GLU A 400 13.43 4.33 4.09
CA GLU A 400 13.42 5.79 4.04
C GLU A 400 14.83 6.36 4.12
N ILE A 401 15.02 7.57 3.57
CA ILE A 401 16.30 8.27 3.59
C ILE A 401 16.27 9.30 4.70
N LEU A 402 17.04 9.05 5.76
CA LEU A 402 17.23 10.00 6.84
C LEU A 402 18.42 10.92 6.55
N ARG A 403 18.22 12.21 6.77
CA ARG A 403 19.28 13.24 6.75
C ARG A 403 19.35 13.95 8.08
N VAL A 404 20.56 14.22 8.53
CA VAL A 404 20.83 15.06 9.69
C VAL A 404 21.59 16.27 9.21
N SER A 405 21.20 17.47 9.66
CA SER A 405 21.90 18.71 9.40
C SER A 405 22.07 19.52 10.68
N ASP A 406 23.19 20.25 10.79
CA ASP A 406 23.46 21.17 11.89
C ASP A 406 22.66 22.46 11.69
N ALA A 407 21.77 22.77 12.61
CA ALA A 407 20.93 23.97 12.62
C ALA A 407 21.35 24.97 13.74
N GLY A 408 22.63 24.94 14.15
CA GLY A 408 23.17 25.82 15.19
C GLY A 408 22.92 25.26 16.59
N GLU A 409 21.85 25.63 17.26
CA GLU A 409 21.51 25.17 18.61
C GLU A 409 20.84 23.78 18.62
N SER A 410 20.52 23.23 17.44
CA SER A 410 19.89 21.91 17.29
C SER A 410 20.43 21.19 16.06
N PHE A 411 20.15 19.91 15.98
CA PHE A 411 20.20 19.12 14.75
C PHE A 411 18.80 19.04 14.16
N GLU A 412 18.66 19.35 12.86
CA GLU A 412 17.46 19.02 12.10
C GLU A 412 17.59 17.60 11.56
N VAL A 413 16.65 16.74 11.90
CA VAL A 413 16.50 15.39 11.38
C VAL A 413 15.35 15.39 10.40
N SER A 414 15.59 14.97 9.16
CA SER A 414 14.57 14.90 8.14
C SER A 414 14.50 13.52 7.53
N MET A 415 13.27 13.06 7.27
CA MET A 415 12.95 11.80 6.63
C MET A 415 12.33 12.06 5.27
N GLN A 416 12.76 11.33 4.26
CA GLN A 416 12.37 11.46 2.86
C GLN A 416 12.13 10.08 2.25
N ARG A 417 11.51 10.01 1.09
CA ARG A 417 11.08 8.86 0.29
C ARG A 417 9.70 8.36 0.72
N TYR A 418 8.76 8.43 -0.23
CA TYR A 418 7.43 7.87 -0.09
C TYR A 418 7.21 6.79 -1.16
N GLY A 419 7.21 5.51 -0.72
CA GLY A 419 7.19 4.32 -1.55
C GLY A 419 8.55 3.61 -1.59
N HIS A 420 8.75 2.74 -2.57
CA HIS A 420 9.95 1.88 -2.66
C HIS A 420 11.18 2.56 -3.27
N GLY A 421 11.02 3.70 -3.92
CA GLY A 421 12.13 4.46 -4.53
C GLY A 421 12.65 3.94 -5.88
N VAL A 422 12.17 2.81 -6.39
CA VAL A 422 12.65 2.20 -7.64
C VAL A 422 11.96 2.81 -8.86
N GLY A 423 12.72 3.14 -9.89
CA GLY A 423 12.22 3.62 -11.17
C GLY A 423 11.73 5.07 -11.13
N LEU A 424 10.58 5.37 -11.76
CA LEU A 424 10.07 6.73 -11.91
C LEU A 424 9.54 7.29 -10.60
N SER A 425 10.09 8.45 -10.16
CA SER A 425 9.47 9.26 -9.12
C SER A 425 8.36 10.11 -9.71
N GLN A 426 7.14 10.00 -9.16
CA GLN A 426 6.00 10.82 -9.57
C GLN A 426 6.25 12.29 -9.26
N ARG A 427 6.83 12.61 -8.09
CA ARG A 427 7.21 13.98 -7.73
C ARG A 427 8.37 14.52 -8.55
N GLY A 428 9.37 13.66 -8.87
CA GLY A 428 10.44 14.04 -9.77
C GLY A 428 9.94 14.31 -11.19
N ALA A 429 9.07 13.46 -11.74
CA ALA A 429 8.43 13.67 -13.04
C ALA A 429 7.58 14.94 -13.08
N GLN A 430 6.83 15.24 -12.01
CA GLN A 430 6.07 16.48 -11.84
C GLN A 430 7.00 17.71 -11.96
N GLN A 431 8.09 17.72 -11.22
CA GLN A 431 9.06 18.80 -11.19
C GLN A 431 9.72 19.01 -12.57
N MET A 432 10.15 17.91 -13.22
CA MET A 432 10.76 17.96 -14.56
C MET A 432 9.81 18.60 -15.56
N ALA A 433 8.55 18.16 -15.60
CA ALA A 433 7.54 18.68 -16.51
C ALA A 433 7.14 20.13 -16.21
N GLN A 434 7.10 20.52 -14.94
CA GLN A 434 6.59 21.82 -14.50
C GLN A 434 7.61 22.95 -14.64
N LYS A 435 8.89 22.69 -14.33
CA LYS A 435 9.94 23.72 -14.31
C LYS A 435 10.86 23.71 -15.50
N ASN A 436 11.02 22.59 -16.17
CA ASN A 436 12.07 22.41 -17.16
C ASN A 436 11.54 22.17 -18.57
N ASP A 437 10.23 22.25 -18.81
CA ASP A 437 9.57 21.96 -20.10
C ASP A 437 10.00 20.60 -20.70
N VAL A 438 10.26 19.62 -19.82
CA VAL A 438 10.77 18.31 -20.22
C VAL A 438 9.60 17.45 -20.71
N THR A 439 9.77 16.84 -21.89
CA THR A 439 8.75 15.95 -22.48
C THR A 439 8.69 14.62 -21.76
N TYR A 440 7.57 13.87 -21.89
CA TYR A 440 7.42 12.56 -21.28
C TYR A 440 8.51 11.56 -21.74
N GLN A 441 8.98 11.66 -22.99
CA GLN A 441 10.08 10.82 -23.48
C GLN A 441 11.38 11.08 -22.71
N GLN A 442 11.67 12.34 -22.42
CA GLN A 442 12.85 12.73 -21.64
C GLN A 442 12.73 12.31 -20.18
N ILE A 443 11.52 12.42 -19.59
CA ILE A 443 11.23 11.92 -18.25
C ILE A 443 11.49 10.42 -18.19
N LEU A 444 10.92 9.66 -19.12
CA LEU A 444 11.11 8.21 -19.18
C LEU A 444 12.57 7.82 -19.42
N ALA A 445 13.29 8.53 -20.32
CA ALA A 445 14.71 8.29 -20.55
C ALA A 445 15.57 8.59 -19.33
N PHE A 446 15.15 9.54 -18.47
CA PHE A 446 15.80 9.80 -17.20
C PHE A 446 15.63 8.64 -16.23
N TYR A 447 14.43 8.12 -16.03
CA TYR A 447 14.18 7.05 -15.04
C TYR A 447 14.49 5.64 -15.56
N TYR A 448 14.42 5.42 -16.88
CA TYR A 448 14.63 4.12 -17.51
C TYR A 448 15.65 4.25 -18.68
N PRO A 449 16.92 4.53 -18.38
CA PRO A 449 17.93 4.73 -19.41
C PRO A 449 18.09 3.50 -20.32
N GLY A 450 18.07 3.72 -21.62
CA GLY A 450 18.17 2.65 -22.63
C GLY A 450 16.85 1.94 -22.96
N MET A 451 15.74 2.35 -22.34
CA MET A 451 14.40 1.89 -22.73
C MET A 451 14.00 2.55 -24.07
N GLU A 452 13.52 1.74 -24.98
CA GLU A 452 12.98 2.17 -26.28
C GLU A 452 11.46 2.27 -26.21
N LEU A 453 10.87 3.32 -26.80
CA LEU A 453 9.42 3.46 -26.90
C LEU A 453 8.93 2.84 -28.22
N LYS A 454 7.92 1.95 -28.12
CA LYS A 454 7.24 1.33 -29.26
C LYS A 454 5.74 1.46 -29.14
N THR A 455 5.04 1.57 -30.26
CA THR A 455 3.59 1.59 -30.29
C THR A 455 3.05 0.18 -30.50
N MET A 456 2.11 -0.24 -29.63
CA MET A 456 1.42 -1.52 -29.68
C MET A 456 -0.07 -1.30 -30.00
N GLU A 457 -0.74 -2.32 -30.51
CA GLU A 457 -2.20 -2.35 -30.61
C GLU A 457 -2.76 -2.67 -29.20
N THR A 458 -3.40 -1.68 -28.58
CA THR A 458 -3.88 -1.76 -27.18
C THR A 458 -5.38 -1.54 -27.04
N SER A 459 -6.11 -1.50 -28.16
CA SER A 459 -7.56 -1.38 -28.17
C SER A 459 -8.16 -2.12 -29.36
N LEU A 460 -9.34 -2.69 -29.14
CA LEU A 460 -10.15 -3.35 -30.16
C LEU A 460 -11.53 -2.68 -30.24
N PRO A 461 -12.20 -2.71 -31.40
CA PRO A 461 -13.58 -2.25 -31.48
C PRO A 461 -14.49 -3.12 -30.59
N LEU A 462 -15.40 -2.46 -29.86
CA LEU A 462 -16.40 -3.18 -29.07
C LEU A 462 -17.38 -3.93 -30.00
N PRO A 463 -17.89 -5.11 -29.59
CA PRO A 463 -18.90 -5.82 -30.36
C PRO A 463 -20.19 -5.02 -30.44
N THR A 464 -20.85 -5.06 -31.60
CA THR A 464 -22.19 -4.50 -31.75
C THR A 464 -23.17 -5.21 -30.83
N PRO A 465 -24.18 -4.48 -30.27
CA PRO A 465 -25.19 -5.09 -29.42
C PRO A 465 -25.92 -6.23 -30.16
N VAL A 466 -26.03 -7.38 -29.52
CA VAL A 466 -26.86 -8.46 -30.01
C VAL A 466 -28.33 -8.03 -29.86
N SER A 467 -29.09 -8.06 -30.94
CA SER A 467 -30.55 -7.87 -30.86
C SER A 467 -31.13 -9.03 -30.04
N SER A 468 -31.57 -8.75 -28.80
CA SER A 468 -32.14 -9.81 -27.97
C SER A 468 -33.44 -10.33 -28.59
N ALA A 469 -33.58 -11.65 -28.67
CA ALA A 469 -34.86 -12.27 -28.98
C ALA A 469 -35.91 -12.10 -27.86
N PHE A 470 -35.48 -11.61 -26.71
CA PHE A 470 -36.33 -11.31 -25.56
C PHE A 470 -36.24 -9.81 -25.21
N LEU A 471 -37.08 -9.00 -25.84
CA LEU A 471 -37.54 -7.78 -25.21
C LEU A 471 -38.46 -8.23 -24.06
N ALA A 472 -37.98 -8.11 -22.83
CA ALA A 472 -38.89 -8.18 -21.70
C ALA A 472 -39.92 -7.09 -21.89
N THR A 473 -41.17 -7.47 -22.13
CA THR A 473 -42.31 -6.53 -22.11
C THR A 473 -42.29 -5.88 -20.73
N PRO A 474 -42.31 -4.55 -20.60
CA PRO A 474 -42.33 -3.92 -19.28
C PRO A 474 -43.53 -4.46 -18.52
N GLY A 475 -43.26 -5.30 -17.52
CA GLY A 475 -44.28 -5.61 -16.52
C GLY A 475 -44.59 -4.33 -15.75
N PRO A 476 -45.72 -4.25 -15.07
CA PRO A 476 -46.11 -3.06 -14.32
C PRO A 476 -44.93 -2.69 -13.39
N VAL A 477 -44.55 -1.40 -13.45
CA VAL A 477 -43.47 -0.82 -12.66
C VAL A 477 -43.57 -1.35 -11.23
N PRO A 478 -42.61 -2.14 -10.71
CA PRO A 478 -42.64 -2.53 -9.31
C PRO A 478 -42.49 -1.26 -8.51
N THR A 479 -43.48 -0.95 -7.71
CA THR A 479 -43.34 -0.03 -6.59
C THR A 479 -42.00 -0.36 -5.90
N ALA A 480 -41.16 0.64 -5.69
CA ALA A 480 -39.81 0.59 -5.16
C ALA A 480 -39.48 -0.73 -4.47
N THR A 481 -38.47 -1.46 -4.98
CA THR A 481 -37.98 -2.71 -4.39
C THR A 481 -37.93 -2.52 -2.88
N PRO A 482 -38.60 -3.33 -2.06
CA PRO A 482 -38.48 -3.19 -0.64
C PRO A 482 -36.98 -3.35 -0.33
N ARG A 483 -36.42 -2.32 0.27
CA ARG A 483 -35.17 -2.43 1.04
C ARG A 483 -35.19 -3.80 1.71
N PRO A 484 -34.09 -4.59 1.71
CA PRO A 484 -34.08 -5.85 2.44
C PRO A 484 -34.76 -5.60 3.75
N THR A 485 -35.87 -6.27 4.01
CA THR A 485 -36.58 -6.09 5.27
C THR A 485 -35.57 -6.51 6.31
N LEU A 486 -35.01 -5.52 7.01
CA LEU A 486 -34.08 -5.77 8.08
C LEU A 486 -34.87 -6.64 9.06
N MET A 487 -34.53 -7.93 9.11
CA MET A 487 -35.19 -8.83 10.06
C MET A 487 -34.83 -8.34 11.46
N PRO A 488 -35.80 -8.11 12.35
CA PRO A 488 -35.51 -7.82 13.74
C PRO A 488 -34.66 -8.93 14.31
N LEU A 489 -33.77 -8.61 15.25
CA LEU A 489 -33.01 -9.61 15.97
C LEU A 489 -33.94 -10.69 16.52
N THR A 490 -33.58 -11.93 16.27
CA THR A 490 -34.35 -13.08 16.80
C THR A 490 -34.09 -13.30 18.27
N GLU A 491 -32.95 -12.84 18.77
CA GLU A 491 -32.53 -12.95 20.18
C GLU A 491 -32.94 -11.72 20.97
N LYS A 492 -33.55 -11.95 22.16
CA LYS A 492 -33.91 -10.88 23.08
C LYS A 492 -32.70 -10.54 23.98
N PRO A 493 -32.50 -9.25 24.31
CA PRO A 493 -31.40 -8.84 25.17
C PRO A 493 -31.49 -9.50 26.57
N GLY A 494 -30.37 -9.97 27.06
CA GLY A 494 -30.18 -10.44 28.43
C GLY A 494 -29.99 -9.30 29.44
N GLU A 495 -29.72 -9.65 30.68
CA GLU A 495 -29.42 -8.67 31.73
C GLU A 495 -28.08 -7.96 31.40
N GLY A 496 -28.11 -6.63 31.24
CA GLY A 496 -26.92 -5.83 30.87
C GLY A 496 -26.65 -5.71 29.38
N GLU A 497 -27.52 -6.21 28.51
CA GLU A 497 -27.45 -6.09 27.07
C GLU A 497 -28.48 -5.10 26.52
N TRP A 498 -28.20 -4.47 25.39
CA TRP A 498 -29.09 -3.45 24.81
C TRP A 498 -29.26 -3.67 23.29
N ILE A 499 -30.43 -3.35 22.77
CA ILE A 499 -30.65 -3.25 21.32
C ILE A 499 -30.14 -1.89 20.84
N ALA A 500 -29.44 -1.89 19.72
CA ALA A 500 -29.03 -0.68 19.05
C ALA A 500 -29.31 -0.75 17.54
N HIS A 501 -29.47 0.41 16.90
CA HIS A 501 -29.62 0.53 15.46
C HIS A 501 -28.39 1.20 14.86
N VAL A 502 -27.93 0.73 13.72
CA VAL A 502 -26.88 1.38 12.94
C VAL A 502 -27.42 2.70 12.36
N THR A 503 -26.86 3.84 12.76
CA THR A 503 -27.41 5.17 12.39
C THR A 503 -26.37 6.16 11.88
N GLY A 504 -25.12 6.02 12.27
CA GLY A 504 -24.04 6.97 11.96
C GLY A 504 -23.44 6.87 10.55
N VAL A 505 -24.06 6.10 9.65
CA VAL A 505 -23.67 5.96 8.25
C VAL A 505 -24.78 6.49 7.34
N ALA A 506 -24.43 6.85 6.09
CA ALA A 506 -25.45 7.27 5.13
C ALA A 506 -26.44 6.11 4.85
N ALA A 507 -27.67 6.44 4.47
CA ALA A 507 -28.74 5.44 4.27
C ALA A 507 -28.40 4.37 3.21
N ASN A 508 -27.48 4.66 2.32
CA ASN A 508 -26.97 3.78 1.26
C ASN A 508 -25.54 3.27 1.53
N SER A 509 -25.03 3.43 2.75
CA SER A 509 -23.70 3.00 3.17
C SER A 509 -23.78 1.90 4.23
N THR A 510 -22.65 1.27 4.52
CA THR A 510 -22.52 0.21 5.52
C THR A 510 -21.55 0.60 6.64
N LEU A 511 -21.73 0.03 7.82
CA LEU A 511 -20.82 0.10 8.94
C LEU A 511 -20.00 -1.19 9.02
N ASN A 512 -18.68 -1.07 9.06
CA ASN A 512 -17.82 -2.23 9.19
C ASN A 512 -17.84 -2.80 10.61
N LEU A 513 -18.21 -4.08 10.74
CA LEU A 513 -18.05 -4.88 11.95
C LEU A 513 -16.65 -5.49 11.92
N ARG A 514 -15.86 -5.28 12.97
CA ARG A 514 -14.45 -5.69 13.02
C ARG A 514 -14.20 -6.80 14.02
N ALA A 515 -13.15 -7.58 13.79
CA ALA A 515 -12.74 -8.69 14.65
C ALA A 515 -12.22 -8.21 16.02
N LEU A 516 -11.57 -7.05 16.08
CA LEU A 516 -11.02 -6.41 17.28
C LEU A 516 -11.43 -4.93 17.34
N PRO A 517 -11.43 -4.29 18.53
CA PRO A 517 -11.79 -2.88 18.68
C PRO A 517 -10.66 -1.94 18.20
N ASP A 518 -10.27 -2.07 16.93
CA ASP A 518 -9.19 -1.35 16.28
C ASP A 518 -9.56 -1.07 14.82
N MET A 519 -9.19 0.14 14.32
CA MET A 519 -9.48 0.57 12.93
C MET A 519 -8.68 -0.21 11.87
N THR A 520 -7.60 -0.86 12.24
CA THR A 520 -6.75 -1.68 11.37
C THR A 520 -7.12 -3.16 11.38
N SER A 521 -8.00 -3.56 12.32
CA SER A 521 -8.45 -4.95 12.43
C SER A 521 -9.31 -5.39 11.25
N ASP A 522 -9.31 -6.69 10.98
CA ASP A 522 -10.08 -7.32 9.91
C ASP A 522 -11.57 -6.96 9.99
N ILE A 523 -12.16 -6.66 8.83
CA ILE A 523 -13.59 -6.46 8.68
C ILE A 523 -14.23 -7.83 8.52
N ILE A 524 -15.04 -8.24 9.48
CA ILE A 524 -15.68 -9.56 9.52
C ILE A 524 -17.11 -9.55 9.01
N MET A 525 -17.74 -8.38 8.93
CA MET A 525 -19.09 -8.18 8.38
C MET A 525 -19.34 -6.71 8.09
N GLN A 526 -20.32 -6.41 7.22
CA GLN A 526 -20.85 -5.06 7.00
C GLN A 526 -22.30 -4.99 7.48
N LEU A 527 -22.61 -3.95 8.24
CA LEU A 527 -23.94 -3.70 8.79
C LEU A 527 -24.61 -2.56 8.04
N TYR A 528 -25.88 -2.68 7.77
CA TYR A 528 -26.65 -1.68 7.03
C TYR A 528 -27.23 -0.60 7.94
N PHE A 529 -27.47 0.59 7.38
CA PHE A 529 -28.21 1.64 8.09
C PHE A 529 -29.58 1.14 8.54
N GLY A 530 -29.91 1.31 9.82
CA GLY A 530 -31.15 0.85 10.45
C GLY A 530 -31.14 -0.62 10.88
N GLN A 531 -30.04 -1.36 10.65
CA GLN A 531 -29.93 -2.75 11.13
C GLN A 531 -29.89 -2.79 12.65
N GLU A 532 -30.66 -3.70 13.23
CA GLU A 532 -30.64 -4.00 14.66
C GLU A 532 -29.43 -4.86 15.01
N VAL A 533 -28.78 -4.51 16.10
CA VAL A 533 -27.66 -5.27 16.68
C VAL A 533 -27.81 -5.33 18.20
N LEU A 534 -27.35 -6.41 18.80
CA LEU A 534 -27.32 -6.57 20.24
C LEU A 534 -25.97 -6.06 20.78
N VAL A 535 -25.99 -5.06 21.64
CA VAL A 535 -24.81 -4.55 22.32
C VAL A 535 -24.56 -5.41 23.56
N LEU A 536 -23.42 -6.09 23.56
CA LEU A 536 -22.98 -6.98 24.63
C LEU A 536 -22.13 -6.25 25.68
N GLU A 537 -21.35 -5.25 25.22
CA GLU A 537 -20.40 -4.57 26.10
C GLU A 537 -20.03 -3.20 25.52
N ARG A 538 -19.82 -2.23 26.38
CA ARG A 538 -19.29 -0.90 26.01
C ARG A 538 -17.86 -0.78 26.54
N LEU A 539 -16.91 -0.50 25.66
CA LEU A 539 -15.50 -0.33 26.03
C LEU A 539 -15.19 1.16 26.28
N ASP A 540 -14.29 1.44 27.22
CA ASP A 540 -13.82 2.81 27.52
C ASP A 540 -13.17 3.51 26.31
N SER A 541 -12.72 2.74 25.32
CA SER A 541 -12.12 3.22 24.07
C SER A 541 -13.14 3.77 23.05
N GLY A 542 -14.43 3.81 23.37
CA GLY A 542 -15.50 4.26 22.46
C GLY A 542 -15.92 3.22 21.42
N TRP A 543 -15.55 1.95 21.63
CA TRP A 543 -16.02 0.80 20.86
C TRP A 543 -17.11 0.06 21.61
N LEU A 544 -18.02 -0.57 20.85
CA LEU A 544 -19.01 -1.50 21.35
C LEU A 544 -18.71 -2.89 20.85
N ARG A 545 -18.77 -3.89 21.71
CA ARG A 545 -18.86 -5.28 21.30
C ARG A 545 -20.33 -5.59 21.04
N ILE A 546 -20.62 -5.99 19.83
CA ILE A 546 -21.98 -6.26 19.38
C ILE A 546 -22.13 -7.69 18.86
N LYS A 547 -23.37 -8.14 18.80
CA LYS A 547 -23.78 -9.41 18.20
C LYS A 547 -24.87 -9.17 17.18
N THR A 548 -24.77 -9.83 16.04
CA THR A 548 -25.85 -10.04 15.07
C THR A 548 -26.37 -11.46 15.23
N ASP A 549 -27.43 -11.85 14.52
CA ASP A 549 -27.88 -13.27 14.54
C ASP A 549 -26.82 -14.27 14.06
N VAL A 550 -25.74 -13.81 13.44
CA VAL A 550 -24.73 -14.66 12.79
C VAL A 550 -23.39 -14.61 13.49
N ILE A 551 -22.92 -13.40 13.92
CA ILE A 551 -21.53 -13.20 14.34
C ILE A 551 -21.43 -12.09 15.40
N GLN A 552 -20.37 -12.15 16.20
CA GLN A 552 -19.97 -11.09 17.14
C GLN A 552 -18.74 -10.36 16.64
N GLY A 553 -18.62 -9.06 16.95
CA GLY A 553 -17.49 -8.23 16.61
C GLY A 553 -17.59 -6.84 17.24
N TYR A 554 -16.82 -5.88 16.70
CA TYR A 554 -16.69 -4.57 17.29
C TYR A 554 -17.07 -3.47 16.27
N VAL A 555 -17.81 -2.46 16.77
CA VAL A 555 -18.15 -1.23 16.03
C VAL A 555 -17.86 -0.01 16.88
N MET A 556 -17.59 1.13 16.27
CA MET A 556 -17.48 2.39 17.02
C MET A 556 -18.88 2.87 17.46
N GLU A 557 -19.01 3.24 18.72
CA GLU A 557 -20.27 3.67 19.34
C GLU A 557 -20.97 4.82 18.59
N ARG A 558 -20.20 5.77 18.05
CA ARG A 558 -20.75 6.92 17.29
C ARG A 558 -21.58 6.56 16.06
N TYR A 559 -21.52 5.31 15.61
CA TYR A 559 -22.25 4.83 14.43
C TYR A 559 -23.50 4.01 14.77
N VAL A 560 -23.82 3.88 16.05
CA VAL A 560 -25.01 3.14 16.48
C VAL A 560 -25.80 3.96 17.52
N ASN A 561 -27.11 3.81 17.49
CA ASN A 561 -28.01 4.43 18.46
C ASN A 561 -28.61 3.33 19.35
N ILE A 562 -28.29 3.37 20.64
CA ILE A 562 -28.78 2.39 21.63
C ILE A 562 -30.23 2.74 21.95
N VAL A 563 -31.11 1.78 21.77
CA VAL A 563 -32.52 1.90 22.15
C VAL A 563 -32.64 1.39 23.58
N LYS A 564 -33.06 2.26 24.50
CA LYS A 564 -33.28 1.92 25.91
C LYS A 564 -34.59 1.21 26.11
#